data_7f0a8901eae15576bc7e571aceed4339
#
_entry.id   7f0a8901eae15576bc7e571aceed4339
#
_cell.length_a   1.000
_cell.length_b   1.000
_cell.length_c   1.000
_cell.angle_alpha   90.00
_cell.angle_beta   90.00
_cell.angle_gamma   90.00
#
_symmetry.space_group_name_H-M   'P 1'
#
loop_
_entity.id
_entity.type
_entity.pdbx_description
1 polymer ?
#
loop_
_entity_poly.entity_id
_entity_poly.type
_entity_poly.pdbx_seq_one_letter_code
_entity_poly.pdbx_strand_id
1 'polypeptide(L)'
;WGEIVGLETAFVRPGAVRVEWQLYELDTGELVRCPPKDDSYRTIDSMDWLSALVANHIARTKPKPCPCHGKTYVFRGQGAARTGGHQGAKLVDVARRADVSTGTVSNVLNHPERVTEATRAKVEQAIADLGFVRGGVVPEHAAHWRRNGFATWLFTPAVSGWYPKKAPQEPRPVPLLGEPWPGVPARGRGASERADACWLPIAKGLTPHGLRHTHRTMMEDLGTEKVLMDERMGHIDGSVSARYAHVTPGMRRRLMLGLTEQWESALDARLALCPTSPVRVLSDLLRARAIALR
;
A
#
# COMPACT_ATOMS: atom_id res chain seq x y z
N TRP A 1 -4.57 1.07 5.29
CA TRP A 1 -4.38 0.43 3.98
C TRP A 1 -5.61 0.63 3.08
N GLY A 2 -6.79 0.23 3.53
CA GLY A 2 -8.02 0.29 2.75
C GLY A 2 -8.31 1.67 2.14
N GLU A 3 -8.10 2.74 2.89
CA GLU A 3 -8.28 4.12 2.42
C GLU A 3 -7.29 4.50 1.30
N ILE A 4 -6.05 4.00 1.35
CA ILE A 4 -5.05 4.29 0.31
C ILE A 4 -5.41 3.58 -0.99
N VAL A 5 -5.71 2.28 -0.93
CA VAL A 5 -6.06 1.53 -2.14
C VAL A 5 -7.46 1.86 -2.66
N GLY A 6 -8.33 2.37 -1.78
CA GLY A 6 -9.67 2.86 -2.09
C GLY A 6 -9.72 4.34 -2.51
N LEU A 7 -8.57 5.05 -2.53
CA LEU A 7 -8.53 6.46 -2.93
C LEU A 7 -8.85 6.59 -4.42
N GLU A 8 -9.97 7.23 -4.72
CA GLU A 8 -10.40 7.52 -6.08
C GLU A 8 -9.79 8.84 -6.56
N THR A 9 -9.46 8.92 -7.85
CA THR A 9 -8.91 10.14 -8.46
C THR A 9 -9.84 11.36 -8.32
N ALA A 10 -11.15 11.14 -8.25
CA ALA A 10 -12.15 12.18 -8.05
C ALA A 10 -12.05 12.89 -6.69
N PHE A 11 -11.40 12.26 -5.70
CA PHE A 11 -11.23 12.79 -4.35
C PHE A 11 -9.84 13.37 -4.09
N VAL A 12 -9.01 13.46 -5.14
CA VAL A 12 -7.70 14.14 -5.08
C VAL A 12 -7.84 15.53 -5.69
N ARG A 13 -7.48 16.55 -4.92
CA ARG A 13 -7.48 17.95 -5.34
C ARG A 13 -6.15 18.60 -5.00
N PRO A 14 -5.74 19.67 -5.70
CA PRO A 14 -4.59 20.46 -5.25
C PRO A 14 -4.76 20.88 -3.78
N GLY A 15 -3.76 20.60 -2.97
CA GLY A 15 -3.76 20.92 -1.54
C GLY A 15 -4.66 20.05 -0.65
N ALA A 16 -5.38 19.06 -1.16
CA ALA A 16 -6.25 18.23 -0.32
C ALA A 16 -6.55 16.85 -0.90
N VAL A 17 -6.76 15.89 -0.01
CA VAL A 17 -7.27 14.55 -0.31
C VAL A 17 -8.50 14.29 0.55
N ARG A 18 -9.61 13.90 -0.08
CA ARG A 18 -10.82 13.51 0.62
C ARG A 18 -10.86 12.00 0.84
N VAL A 19 -10.93 11.57 2.09
CA VAL A 19 -11.18 10.18 2.47
C VAL A 19 -12.69 9.96 2.51
N GLU A 20 -13.20 9.28 1.50
CA GLU A 20 -14.63 9.02 1.31
C GLU A 20 -14.93 7.53 1.30
N TRP A 21 -14.00 6.72 0.83
CA TRP A 21 -14.15 5.30 0.65
C TRP A 21 -12.88 4.55 1.02
N GLN A 22 -13.06 3.29 1.39
CA GLN A 22 -11.99 2.33 1.51
C GLN A 22 -12.31 1.07 0.69
N LEU A 23 -11.27 0.32 0.34
CA LEU A 23 -11.42 -1.04 -0.17
C LEU A 23 -11.06 -2.03 0.92
N TYR A 24 -12.02 -2.86 1.26
CA TYR A 24 -11.85 -3.96 2.21
C TYR A 24 -11.68 -5.28 1.44
N GLU A 25 -10.65 -6.03 1.77
CA GLU A 25 -10.36 -7.32 1.15
C GLU A 25 -10.98 -8.44 1.97
N LEU A 26 -11.93 -9.15 1.38
CA LEU A 26 -12.53 -10.35 1.96
C LEU A 26 -11.57 -11.55 1.86
N ASP A 27 -11.81 -12.58 2.65
CA ASP A 27 -11.02 -13.83 2.60
C ASP A 27 -11.10 -14.53 1.23
N THR A 28 -12.17 -14.29 0.49
CA THR A 28 -12.35 -14.76 -0.89
C THR A 28 -11.43 -14.06 -1.89
N GLY A 29 -10.81 -12.95 -1.50
CA GLY A 29 -10.03 -12.09 -2.39
C GLY A 29 -10.86 -11.03 -3.12
N GLU A 30 -12.17 -10.98 -2.89
CA GLU A 30 -13.03 -9.90 -3.34
C GLU A 30 -12.68 -8.60 -2.60
N LEU A 31 -12.78 -7.48 -3.31
CA LEU A 31 -12.60 -6.14 -2.72
C LEU A 31 -13.95 -5.44 -2.66
N VAL A 32 -14.38 -5.16 -1.46
CA VAL A 32 -15.63 -4.44 -1.20
C VAL A 32 -15.33 -2.97 -1.01
N ARG A 33 -16.00 -2.12 -1.78
CA ARG A 33 -15.98 -0.67 -1.60
C ARG A 33 -16.95 -0.31 -0.48
N CYS A 34 -16.45 0.24 0.60
CA CYS A 34 -17.25 0.58 1.78
C CYS A 34 -16.83 1.94 2.37
N PRO A 35 -17.64 2.55 3.25
CA PRO A 35 -17.25 3.73 4.01
C PRO A 35 -15.93 3.54 4.75
N PRO A 36 -15.20 4.61 5.08
CA PRO A 36 -14.06 4.52 5.97
C PRO A 36 -14.49 3.98 7.34
N LYS A 37 -13.54 3.38 8.05
CA LYS A 37 -13.82 2.80 9.37
C LYS A 37 -14.43 3.87 10.30
N ASP A 38 -15.47 3.48 11.05
CA ASP A 38 -16.18 4.35 12.01
C ASP A 38 -16.72 5.64 11.36
N ASP A 39 -17.11 5.56 10.08
CA ASP A 39 -17.59 6.68 9.27
C ASP A 39 -16.69 7.93 9.31
N SER A 40 -15.38 7.70 9.44
CA SER A 40 -14.37 8.74 9.58
C SER A 40 -14.10 9.52 8.27
N TYR A 41 -15.17 10.00 7.64
CA TYR A 41 -15.11 10.88 6.47
C TYR A 41 -14.35 12.15 6.80
N ARG A 42 -13.31 12.46 6.00
CA ARG A 42 -12.49 13.64 6.28
C ARG A 42 -11.76 14.15 5.04
N THR A 43 -11.43 15.42 5.10
CA THR A 43 -10.51 16.03 4.13
C THR A 43 -9.17 16.23 4.81
N ILE A 44 -8.11 15.72 4.19
CA ILE A 44 -6.73 15.80 4.68
C ILE A 44 -6.03 16.87 3.84
N ASP A 45 -5.56 17.93 4.48
CA ASP A 45 -4.72 18.92 3.80
C ASP A 45 -3.42 18.27 3.33
N SER A 46 -3.00 18.60 2.13
CA SER A 46 -1.82 18.04 1.49
C SER A 46 -0.85 19.15 1.13
N MET A 47 0.40 18.96 1.49
CA MET A 47 1.49 19.87 1.10
C MET A 47 1.60 19.91 -0.44
N ASP A 48 2.05 21.04 -0.99
CA ASP A 48 2.13 21.24 -2.43
C ASP A 48 3.03 20.20 -3.11
N TRP A 49 4.16 19.88 -2.49
CA TRP A 49 5.07 18.85 -3.01
C TRP A 49 4.41 17.47 -3.06
N LEU A 50 3.59 17.09 -2.07
CA LEU A 50 2.88 15.81 -2.06
C LEU A 50 1.76 15.81 -3.09
N SER A 51 1.01 16.91 -3.21
CA SER A 51 0.00 17.07 -4.25
C SER A 51 0.60 16.92 -5.64
N ALA A 52 1.78 17.51 -5.88
CA ALA A 52 2.52 17.38 -7.14
C ALA A 52 2.96 15.94 -7.41
N LEU A 53 3.45 15.22 -6.38
CA LEU A 53 3.82 13.80 -6.52
C LEU A 53 2.61 12.94 -6.90
N VAL A 54 1.47 13.14 -6.24
CA VAL A 54 0.24 12.39 -6.55
C VAL A 54 -0.27 12.73 -7.95
N ALA A 55 -0.28 14.00 -8.34
CA ALA A 55 -0.67 14.43 -9.69
C ALA A 55 0.22 13.83 -10.76
N ASN A 56 1.54 13.84 -10.56
CA ASN A 56 2.52 13.21 -11.47
C ASN A 56 2.31 11.69 -11.54
N HIS A 57 2.00 11.04 -10.42
CA HIS A 57 1.69 9.62 -10.40
C HIS A 57 0.46 9.33 -11.27
N ILE A 58 -0.63 10.07 -11.08
CA ILE A 58 -1.87 9.91 -11.86
C ILE A 58 -1.60 10.16 -13.36
N ALA A 59 -0.89 11.24 -13.70
CA ALA A 59 -0.55 11.57 -15.10
C ALA A 59 0.28 10.47 -15.77
N ARG A 60 1.23 9.89 -15.04
CA ARG A 60 2.11 8.82 -15.54
C ARG A 60 1.38 7.48 -15.67
N THR A 61 0.58 7.12 -14.68
CA THR A 61 -0.09 5.79 -14.64
C THR A 61 -1.37 5.76 -15.44
N LYS A 62 -2.00 6.92 -15.68
CA LYS A 62 -3.27 7.07 -16.41
C LYS A 62 -4.29 6.01 -15.99
N PRO A 63 -4.65 5.97 -14.71
CA PRO A 63 -5.51 4.91 -14.19
C PRO A 63 -6.87 4.92 -14.90
N LYS A 64 -7.36 3.72 -15.21
CA LYS A 64 -8.66 3.52 -15.85
C LYS A 64 -9.67 3.03 -14.82
N PRO A 65 -10.98 3.23 -15.04
CA PRO A 65 -12.01 2.63 -14.19
C PRO A 65 -11.79 1.13 -14.02
N CYS A 66 -11.96 0.63 -12.82
CA CYS A 66 -11.90 -0.80 -12.59
C CYS A 66 -13.20 -1.48 -13.02
N PRO A 67 -13.16 -2.71 -13.53
CA PRO A 67 -14.37 -3.45 -13.92
C PRO A 67 -15.26 -3.80 -12.72
N CYS A 68 -14.67 -3.97 -11.52
CA CYS A 68 -15.41 -4.38 -10.32
C CYS A 68 -16.29 -3.28 -9.70
N HIS A 69 -15.86 -2.02 -9.73
CA HIS A 69 -16.59 -0.91 -9.08
C HIS A 69 -16.91 0.24 -10.04
N GLY A 70 -16.40 0.22 -11.27
CA GLY A 70 -16.52 1.34 -12.22
C GLY A 70 -15.80 2.62 -11.78
N LYS A 71 -14.92 2.54 -10.76
CA LYS A 71 -14.22 3.69 -10.17
C LYS A 71 -12.77 3.73 -10.59
N THR A 72 -12.21 4.94 -10.67
CA THR A 72 -10.81 5.17 -11.01
C THR A 72 -10.01 5.42 -9.76
N TYR A 73 -9.18 4.44 -9.37
CA TYR A 73 -8.34 4.52 -8.18
C TYR A 73 -6.96 5.06 -8.50
N VAL A 74 -6.41 5.88 -7.59
CA VAL A 74 -5.07 6.49 -7.71
C VAL A 74 -3.99 5.41 -7.73
N PHE A 75 -4.05 4.48 -6.77
CA PHE A 75 -3.07 3.43 -6.61
C PHE A 75 -3.62 2.10 -7.11
N ARG A 76 -3.39 1.84 -8.37
CA ARG A 76 -3.82 0.61 -9.01
C ARG A 76 -2.61 -0.24 -9.41
N GLY A 77 -2.64 -1.53 -9.09
CA GLY A 77 -1.66 -2.49 -9.58
C GLY A 77 -1.80 -2.72 -11.08
N GLN A 78 -0.77 -3.28 -11.69
CA GLN A 78 -0.75 -3.55 -13.14
C GLN A 78 -1.34 -4.94 -13.49
N GLY A 79 -2.20 -5.47 -12.63
CA GLY A 79 -2.83 -6.79 -12.80
C GLY A 79 -2.07 -7.91 -12.09
N ALA A 80 -2.73 -9.06 -11.96
CA ALA A 80 -2.23 -10.25 -11.26
C ALA A 80 -0.82 -10.71 -11.71
N ALA A 81 -0.49 -10.41 -12.95
CA ALA A 81 0.78 -10.80 -13.55
C ALA A 81 2.01 -10.08 -12.96
N ARG A 82 1.85 -8.88 -12.39
CA ARG A 82 2.97 -8.06 -11.88
C ARG A 82 3.05 -7.95 -10.37
N THR A 83 1.99 -8.22 -9.66
CA THR A 83 1.91 -7.94 -8.21
C THR A 83 2.12 -9.17 -7.32
N GLY A 84 2.34 -10.35 -7.89
CA GLY A 84 2.30 -11.58 -7.11
C GLY A 84 0.95 -11.71 -6.39
N GLY A 85 -0.10 -11.22 -7.07
CA GLY A 85 -1.40 -10.93 -6.49
C GLY A 85 -1.91 -12.06 -5.63
N HIS A 86 -2.57 -11.67 -4.57
CA HIS A 86 -3.27 -12.60 -3.71
C HIS A 86 -4.23 -13.41 -4.60
N GLN A 87 -4.02 -14.70 -4.63
CA GLN A 87 -4.95 -15.62 -5.26
C GLN A 87 -6.24 -15.57 -4.45
N GLY A 88 -7.39 -15.52 -5.09
CA GLY A 88 -8.68 -15.76 -4.45
C GLY A 88 -8.66 -16.99 -3.57
N ALA A 89 -9.78 -17.52 -3.14
CA ALA A 89 -9.82 -18.71 -2.31
C ALA A 89 -8.74 -19.71 -2.71
N LYS A 90 -7.94 -20.14 -1.74
CA LYS A 90 -6.87 -21.11 -1.97
C LYS A 90 -7.43 -22.51 -1.96
N LEU A 91 -6.69 -23.45 -2.53
CA LEU A 91 -7.03 -24.88 -2.49
C LEU A 91 -7.29 -25.38 -1.05
N VAL A 92 -6.58 -24.82 -0.06
CA VAL A 92 -6.79 -25.11 1.36
C VAL A 92 -8.13 -24.59 1.89
N ASP A 93 -8.61 -23.47 1.37
CA ASP A 93 -9.90 -22.90 1.79
C ASP A 93 -11.06 -23.73 1.23
N VAL A 94 -10.94 -24.18 -0.05
CA VAL A 94 -11.87 -25.13 -0.65
C VAL A 94 -11.90 -26.44 0.13
N ALA A 95 -10.70 -26.97 0.50
CA ALA A 95 -10.58 -28.18 1.28
C ALA A 95 -11.28 -28.07 2.64
N ARG A 96 -11.07 -26.96 3.35
CA ARG A 96 -11.72 -26.65 4.61
C ARG A 96 -13.24 -26.50 4.45
N ARG A 97 -13.70 -25.81 3.42
CA ARG A 97 -15.13 -25.59 3.14
C ARG A 97 -15.86 -26.88 2.77
N ALA A 98 -15.19 -27.77 2.04
CA ALA A 98 -15.73 -29.07 1.63
C ALA A 98 -15.50 -30.18 2.67
N ASP A 99 -14.81 -29.91 3.77
CA ASP A 99 -14.39 -30.87 4.78
C ASP A 99 -13.67 -32.09 4.19
N VAL A 100 -12.63 -31.78 3.38
CA VAL A 100 -11.77 -32.80 2.75
C VAL A 100 -10.30 -32.36 2.80
N SER A 101 -9.38 -33.28 2.44
CA SER A 101 -7.97 -32.92 2.33
C SER A 101 -7.69 -32.07 1.07
N THR A 102 -6.62 -31.28 1.11
CA THR A 102 -6.16 -30.52 -0.07
C THR A 102 -5.80 -31.46 -1.24
N GLY A 103 -5.31 -32.67 -0.94
CA GLY A 103 -5.07 -33.71 -1.94
C GLY A 103 -6.37 -34.16 -2.62
N THR A 104 -7.47 -34.27 -1.87
CA THR A 104 -8.79 -34.62 -2.42
C THR A 104 -9.28 -33.51 -3.38
N VAL A 105 -9.15 -32.22 -3.00
CA VAL A 105 -9.49 -31.10 -3.88
C VAL A 105 -8.62 -31.13 -5.14
N SER A 106 -7.32 -31.38 -4.99
CA SER A 106 -6.43 -31.53 -6.15
C SER A 106 -6.82 -32.67 -7.06
N ASN A 107 -7.26 -33.79 -6.50
CA ASN A 107 -7.75 -34.92 -7.28
C ASN A 107 -9.05 -34.59 -8.02
N VAL A 108 -10.02 -33.92 -7.39
CA VAL A 108 -11.24 -33.46 -8.07
C VAL A 108 -10.91 -32.58 -9.28
N LEU A 109 -9.90 -31.71 -9.14
CA LEU A 109 -9.51 -30.80 -10.21
C LEU A 109 -8.66 -31.43 -11.33
N ASN A 110 -7.89 -32.47 -11.04
CA ASN A 110 -6.94 -33.07 -11.98
C ASN A 110 -7.33 -34.49 -12.43
N HIS A 111 -8.01 -35.22 -11.56
CA HIS A 111 -8.32 -36.63 -11.71
C HIS A 111 -9.71 -36.94 -11.12
N PRO A 112 -10.79 -36.28 -11.64
CA PRO A 112 -12.13 -36.42 -11.11
C PRO A 112 -12.62 -37.88 -11.09
N GLU A 113 -12.08 -38.71 -11.98
CA GLU A 113 -12.35 -40.15 -12.05
C GLU A 113 -11.86 -40.96 -10.84
N ARG A 114 -10.95 -40.39 -10.03
CA ARG A 114 -10.39 -41.02 -8.82
C ARG A 114 -11.17 -40.66 -7.55
N VAL A 115 -12.21 -39.87 -7.65
CA VAL A 115 -12.97 -39.34 -6.50
C VAL A 115 -14.43 -39.75 -6.66
N THR A 116 -15.06 -40.12 -5.53
CA THR A 116 -16.49 -40.49 -5.56
C THR A 116 -17.34 -39.29 -5.93
N GLU A 117 -18.47 -39.54 -6.59
CA GLU A 117 -19.42 -38.53 -7.02
C GLU A 117 -19.86 -37.59 -5.89
N ALA A 118 -20.15 -38.17 -4.70
CA ALA A 118 -20.56 -37.41 -3.52
C ALA A 118 -19.45 -36.45 -3.02
N THR A 119 -18.19 -36.88 -3.07
CA THR A 119 -17.03 -36.03 -2.68
C THR A 119 -16.78 -34.96 -3.74
N ARG A 120 -16.92 -35.32 -5.02
CA ARG A 120 -16.79 -34.37 -6.13
C ARG A 120 -17.81 -33.24 -6.00
N ALA A 121 -19.08 -33.57 -5.81
CA ALA A 121 -20.16 -32.59 -5.64
C ALA A 121 -19.91 -31.64 -4.46
N LYS A 122 -19.41 -32.14 -3.31
CA LYS A 122 -19.05 -31.30 -2.17
C LYS A 122 -17.93 -30.30 -2.49
N VAL A 123 -16.91 -30.75 -3.21
CA VAL A 123 -15.78 -29.90 -3.60
C VAL A 123 -16.23 -28.86 -4.66
N GLU A 124 -17.00 -29.26 -5.66
CA GLU A 124 -17.53 -28.37 -6.68
C GLU A 124 -18.44 -27.29 -6.07
N GLN A 125 -19.28 -27.68 -5.09
CA GLN A 125 -20.09 -26.70 -4.35
C GLN A 125 -19.21 -25.74 -3.57
N ALA A 126 -18.18 -26.23 -2.87
CA ALA A 126 -17.23 -25.37 -2.15
C ALA A 126 -16.45 -24.44 -3.08
N ILE A 127 -16.11 -24.90 -4.29
CA ILE A 127 -15.48 -24.08 -5.34
C ILE A 127 -16.42 -22.94 -5.77
N ALA A 128 -17.71 -23.26 -6.00
CA ALA A 128 -18.72 -22.28 -6.37
C ALA A 128 -18.97 -21.27 -5.25
N ASP A 129 -19.14 -21.75 -4.00
CA ASP A 129 -19.37 -20.91 -2.82
C ASP A 129 -18.23 -19.91 -2.57
N LEU A 130 -16.99 -20.34 -2.80
CA LEU A 130 -15.79 -19.54 -2.55
C LEU A 130 -15.32 -18.76 -3.77
N GLY A 131 -15.95 -18.94 -4.93
CA GLY A 131 -15.47 -18.37 -6.18
C GLY A 131 -14.02 -18.79 -6.50
N PHE A 132 -13.64 -20.02 -6.13
CA PHE A 132 -12.28 -20.50 -6.36
C PHE A 132 -12.01 -20.62 -7.86
N VAL A 133 -11.00 -19.89 -8.32
CA VAL A 133 -10.49 -20.00 -9.68
C VAL A 133 -9.11 -20.64 -9.64
N ARG A 134 -8.95 -21.78 -10.28
CA ARG A 134 -7.68 -22.51 -10.32
C ARG A 134 -6.55 -21.64 -10.87
N GLY A 135 -5.59 -21.30 -9.99
CA GLY A 135 -4.46 -20.46 -10.34
C GLY A 135 -4.80 -18.98 -10.57
N GLY A 136 -6.00 -18.54 -10.19
CA GLY A 136 -6.52 -17.23 -10.51
C GLY A 136 -6.83 -16.33 -9.32
N VAL A 137 -6.66 -15.06 -9.55
CA VAL A 137 -7.30 -13.93 -8.85
C VAL A 137 -8.67 -13.77 -9.50
N VAL A 138 -9.69 -13.32 -8.76
CA VAL A 138 -10.95 -12.85 -9.37
C VAL A 138 -10.56 -11.81 -10.43
N PRO A 139 -10.84 -12.04 -11.73
CA PRO A 139 -10.28 -11.21 -12.81
C PRO A 139 -10.61 -9.73 -12.67
N GLU A 140 -11.79 -9.42 -12.14
CA GLU A 140 -12.28 -8.05 -11.91
C GLU A 140 -11.44 -7.29 -10.89
N HIS A 141 -10.89 -8.00 -9.90
CA HIS A 141 -10.06 -7.42 -8.83
C HIS A 141 -8.55 -7.57 -9.09
N ALA A 142 -8.15 -8.15 -10.21
CA ALA A 142 -6.76 -8.50 -10.51
C ALA A 142 -5.81 -7.28 -10.54
N ALA A 143 -6.34 -6.11 -10.90
CA ALA A 143 -5.54 -4.90 -11.01
C ALA A 143 -5.42 -4.08 -9.72
N HIS A 144 -5.98 -4.55 -8.62
CA HIS A 144 -5.87 -3.89 -7.33
C HIS A 144 -4.66 -4.38 -6.53
N TRP A 145 -4.02 -3.46 -5.83
CA TRP A 145 -3.01 -3.81 -4.86
C TRP A 145 -3.61 -4.62 -3.72
N ARG A 146 -2.95 -5.72 -3.37
CA ARG A 146 -3.31 -6.56 -2.24
C ARG A 146 -2.39 -6.27 -1.06
N ARG A 147 -2.96 -6.20 0.15
CA ARG A 147 -2.21 -5.89 1.37
C ARG A 147 -0.99 -6.80 1.54
N ASN A 148 -1.19 -8.10 1.48
CA ASN A 148 -0.11 -9.06 1.68
C ASN A 148 0.91 -9.02 0.54
N GLY A 149 0.45 -8.86 -0.72
CA GLY A 149 1.35 -8.73 -1.86
C GLY A 149 2.20 -7.46 -1.79
N PHE A 150 1.59 -6.33 -1.47
CA PHE A 150 2.31 -5.08 -1.29
C PHE A 150 3.31 -5.16 -0.11
N ALA A 151 2.85 -5.63 1.05
CA ALA A 151 3.70 -5.73 2.23
C ALA A 151 4.90 -6.66 2.00
N THR A 152 4.65 -7.86 1.47
CA THR A 152 5.69 -8.90 1.32
C THR A 152 6.68 -8.60 0.20
N TRP A 153 6.20 -8.06 -0.94
CA TRP A 153 7.02 -7.99 -2.14
C TRP A 153 7.51 -6.60 -2.50
N LEU A 154 7.00 -5.56 -1.84
CA LEU A 154 7.41 -4.18 -2.07
C LEU A 154 7.83 -3.49 -0.78
N PHE A 155 6.92 -3.38 0.20
CA PHE A 155 7.16 -2.57 1.39
C PHE A 155 8.26 -3.17 2.28
N THR A 156 8.13 -4.44 2.68
CA THR A 156 9.14 -5.10 3.53
C THR A 156 10.53 -5.13 2.88
N PRO A 157 10.69 -5.49 1.60
CA PRO A 157 11.98 -5.38 0.93
C PRO A 157 12.52 -3.94 0.89
N ALA A 158 11.68 -2.95 0.62
CA ALA A 158 12.11 -1.55 0.57
C ALA A 158 12.63 -1.04 1.92
N VAL A 159 12.01 -1.45 3.03
CA VAL A 159 12.39 -0.98 4.37
C VAL A 159 13.52 -1.81 5.01
N SER A 160 13.66 -3.07 4.64
CA SER A 160 14.68 -3.99 5.20
C SER A 160 15.87 -4.26 4.28
N GLY A 161 15.72 -3.98 2.98
CA GLY A 161 16.70 -4.35 1.95
C GLY A 161 16.68 -5.82 1.54
N TRP A 162 15.73 -6.64 2.01
CA TRP A 162 15.72 -8.07 1.81
C TRP A 162 14.36 -8.63 1.40
N TYR A 163 14.37 -9.66 0.54
CA TYR A 163 13.18 -10.43 0.22
C TYR A 163 12.97 -11.59 1.19
N PRO A 164 11.75 -11.83 1.71
CA PRO A 164 11.48 -12.69 2.87
C PRO A 164 12.04 -14.12 2.81
N LYS A 165 12.00 -14.75 1.63
CA LYS A 165 12.38 -16.18 1.50
C LYS A 165 13.82 -16.44 1.09
N LYS A 166 14.60 -15.41 0.81
CA LYS A 166 15.98 -15.52 0.25
C LYS A 166 16.96 -14.53 0.83
N ALA A 167 16.49 -13.72 1.77
CA ALA A 167 17.32 -12.78 2.47
C ALA A 167 18.26 -13.50 3.44
N PRO A 168 19.50 -13.04 3.60
CA PRO A 168 20.28 -13.39 4.77
C PRO A 168 19.51 -13.04 6.05
N GLN A 169 19.75 -13.80 7.11
CA GLN A 169 19.11 -13.58 8.41
C GLN A 169 19.43 -12.20 9.00
N GLU A 170 20.58 -11.64 8.64
CA GLU A 170 21.01 -10.32 9.05
C GLU A 170 21.10 -9.36 7.86
N PRO A 171 20.57 -8.14 7.99
CA PRO A 171 20.72 -7.12 6.96
C PRO A 171 22.19 -6.74 6.81
N ARG A 172 22.64 -6.62 5.56
CA ARG A 172 23.98 -6.08 5.31
C ARG A 172 24.01 -4.60 5.67
N PRO A 173 25.17 -4.09 6.11
CA PRO A 173 25.36 -2.64 6.24
C PRO A 173 25.03 -1.97 4.91
N VAL A 174 24.19 -0.95 4.95
CA VAL A 174 23.84 -0.18 3.75
C VAL A 174 24.99 0.77 3.46
N PRO A 175 25.59 0.74 2.27
CA PRO A 175 26.52 1.78 1.89
C PRO A 175 25.74 3.08 1.71
N LEU A 176 25.87 4.00 2.65
CA LEU A 176 25.27 5.33 2.57
C LEU A 176 25.98 6.24 1.56
N LEU A 177 27.03 5.76 0.93
CA LEU A 177 27.93 6.53 0.10
C LEU A 177 27.91 6.05 -1.34
N GLY A 178 27.15 6.73 -2.15
CA GLY A 178 27.36 6.84 -3.60
C GLY A 178 27.02 5.61 -4.44
N GLU A 179 27.22 4.42 -3.97
CA GLU A 179 27.00 3.22 -4.74
C GLU A 179 25.63 2.58 -4.44
N PRO A 180 24.92 2.13 -5.48
CA PRO A 180 23.69 1.39 -5.28
C PRO A 180 23.92 0.19 -4.36
N TRP A 181 22.97 -0.04 -3.44
CA TRP A 181 22.93 -1.26 -2.66
C TRP A 181 22.90 -2.46 -3.60
N PRO A 182 23.87 -3.39 -3.53
CA PRO A 182 23.95 -4.52 -4.46
C PRO A 182 22.75 -5.46 -4.33
N GLY A 183 22.00 -5.33 -3.23
CA GLY A 183 20.75 -6.02 -2.99
C GLY A 183 20.84 -7.52 -2.94
N VAL A 184 19.71 -8.15 -2.64
CA VAL A 184 19.48 -9.55 -2.98
C VAL A 184 18.86 -9.53 -4.37
N PRO A 185 19.41 -10.27 -5.35
CA PRO A 185 18.83 -10.34 -6.67
C PRO A 185 17.36 -10.73 -6.57
N ALA A 186 16.47 -9.84 -6.95
CA ALA A 186 15.06 -10.14 -7.02
C ALA A 186 14.86 -11.24 -8.06
N ARG A 187 14.04 -12.24 -7.76
CA ARG A 187 13.68 -13.28 -8.71
C ARG A 187 12.22 -13.16 -9.11
N GLY A 188 11.92 -13.62 -10.32
CA GLY A 188 10.58 -13.59 -10.86
C GLY A 188 10.26 -12.29 -11.61
N ARG A 189 9.00 -12.13 -11.96
CA ARG A 189 8.52 -11.02 -12.80
C ARG A 189 8.71 -9.67 -12.09
N GLY A 190 9.18 -8.67 -12.80
CA GLY A 190 9.48 -7.34 -12.25
C GLY A 190 10.66 -7.34 -11.27
N ALA A 191 11.62 -8.25 -11.42
CA ALA A 191 12.74 -8.41 -10.52
C ALA A 191 13.63 -7.17 -10.41
N SER A 192 13.94 -6.52 -11.54
CA SER A 192 14.76 -5.30 -11.57
C SER A 192 14.09 -4.14 -10.83
N GLU A 193 12.81 -3.90 -11.10
CA GLU A 193 12.05 -2.80 -10.45
C GLU A 193 11.98 -2.98 -8.92
N ARG A 194 11.89 -4.23 -8.45
CA ARG A 194 11.89 -4.52 -7.01
C ARG A 194 13.27 -4.42 -6.39
N ALA A 195 14.31 -4.76 -7.13
CA ALA A 195 15.70 -4.59 -6.68
C ALA A 195 16.02 -3.12 -6.45
N ASP A 196 15.55 -2.23 -7.33
CA ASP A 196 15.71 -0.79 -7.18
C ASP A 196 15.01 -0.25 -5.93
N ALA A 197 13.82 -0.78 -5.60
CA ALA A 197 13.10 -0.40 -4.37
C ALA A 197 13.87 -0.79 -3.08
N CYS A 198 14.77 -1.76 -3.15
CA CYS A 198 15.60 -2.21 -2.01
C CYS A 198 16.97 -1.52 -1.93
N TRP A 199 17.22 -0.53 -2.76
CA TRP A 199 18.54 0.09 -2.87
C TRP A 199 19.03 0.75 -1.59
N LEU A 200 18.12 1.38 -0.83
CA LEU A 200 18.45 2.02 0.44
C LEU A 200 17.39 1.67 1.47
N PRO A 201 17.57 0.59 2.22
CA PRO A 201 16.61 0.21 3.25
C PRO A 201 16.50 1.29 4.32
N ILE A 202 15.28 1.56 4.76
CA ILE A 202 14.97 2.64 5.72
C ILE A 202 15.19 2.14 7.14
N ALA A 203 14.47 1.10 7.55
CA ALA A 203 14.53 0.56 8.89
C ALA A 203 13.95 -0.85 8.94
N LYS A 204 14.68 -1.78 9.53
CA LYS A 204 14.18 -3.14 9.79
C LYS A 204 12.97 -3.08 10.72
N GLY A 205 11.91 -3.80 10.37
CA GLY A 205 10.71 -3.89 11.19
C GLY A 205 9.69 -2.77 11.00
N LEU A 206 9.98 -1.75 10.20
CA LEU A 206 8.99 -0.75 9.85
C LEU A 206 7.80 -1.39 9.14
N THR A 207 6.60 -0.99 9.49
CA THR A 207 5.35 -1.46 8.90
C THR A 207 4.55 -0.31 8.30
N PRO A 208 3.60 -0.56 7.38
CA PRO A 208 2.69 0.50 6.92
C PRO A 208 1.92 1.18 8.05
N HIS A 209 1.60 0.43 9.12
CA HIS A 209 0.99 1.00 10.32
C HIS A 209 1.97 1.85 11.11
N GLY A 210 3.24 1.46 11.15
CA GLY A 210 4.32 2.26 11.73
C GLY A 210 4.45 3.64 11.09
N LEU A 211 4.25 3.78 9.77
CA LEU A 211 4.22 5.09 9.10
C LEU A 211 3.11 6.00 9.66
N ARG A 212 1.96 5.42 10.02
CA ARG A 212 0.88 6.18 10.66
C ARG A 212 1.28 6.68 12.05
N HIS A 213 1.95 5.84 12.84
CA HIS A 213 2.50 6.26 14.14
C HIS A 213 3.56 7.35 13.97
N THR A 214 4.51 7.16 13.05
CA THR A 214 5.52 8.18 12.74
C THR A 214 4.88 9.51 12.39
N HIS A 215 3.85 9.51 11.53
CA HIS A 215 3.16 10.74 11.18
C HIS A 215 2.51 11.42 12.38
N ARG A 216 1.94 10.66 13.32
CA ARG A 216 1.40 11.21 14.56
C ARG A 216 2.49 11.86 15.40
N THR A 217 3.62 11.15 15.62
CA THR A 217 4.76 11.70 16.36
C THR A 217 5.32 12.98 15.72
N MET A 218 5.45 13.00 14.38
CA MET A 218 5.85 14.21 13.66
C MET A 218 4.91 15.39 13.91
N MET A 219 3.61 15.17 13.98
CA MET A 219 2.65 16.22 14.31
C MET A 219 2.78 16.68 15.77
N GLU A 220 3.03 15.76 16.69
CA GLU A 220 3.29 16.06 18.12
C GLU A 220 4.57 16.89 18.26
N ASP A 221 5.66 16.52 17.59
CA ASP A 221 6.94 17.25 17.58
C ASP A 221 6.78 18.68 16.99
N LEU A 222 5.87 18.86 16.04
CA LEU A 222 5.52 20.16 15.48
C LEU A 222 4.54 20.98 16.35
N GLY A 223 4.19 20.49 17.54
CA GLY A 223 3.24 21.15 18.44
C GLY A 223 1.84 21.25 17.89
N THR A 224 1.42 20.29 17.07
CA THR A 224 0.07 20.28 16.47
C THR A 224 -0.98 20.01 17.54
N GLU A 225 -2.03 20.80 17.56
CA GLU A 225 -3.14 20.64 18.49
C GLU A 225 -3.87 19.31 18.28
N LYS A 226 -4.23 18.65 19.38
CA LYS A 226 -4.88 17.34 19.39
C LYS A 226 -6.09 17.27 18.44
N VAL A 227 -6.90 18.31 18.41
CA VAL A 227 -8.11 18.35 17.56
C VAL A 227 -7.78 18.23 16.07
N LEU A 228 -6.69 18.85 15.60
CA LEU A 228 -6.24 18.73 14.21
C LEU A 228 -5.60 17.37 13.96
N MET A 229 -4.84 16.84 14.91
CA MET A 229 -4.29 15.50 14.80
C MET A 229 -5.40 14.44 14.69
N ASP A 230 -6.42 14.50 15.53
CA ASP A 230 -7.54 13.56 15.54
C ASP A 230 -8.34 13.65 14.23
N GLU A 231 -8.65 14.87 13.76
CA GLU A 231 -9.31 15.08 12.47
C GLU A 231 -8.48 14.45 11.33
N ARG A 232 -7.19 14.72 11.27
CA ARG A 232 -6.30 14.22 10.22
C ARG A 232 -6.15 12.70 10.26
N MET A 233 -6.08 12.14 11.47
CA MET A 233 -5.96 10.70 11.68
C MET A 233 -7.31 9.95 11.55
N GLY A 234 -8.42 10.67 11.51
CA GLY A 234 -9.76 10.08 11.50
C GLY A 234 -10.11 9.42 12.84
N HIS A 235 -9.67 10.02 13.94
CA HIS A 235 -10.05 9.60 15.29
C HIS A 235 -11.25 10.42 15.74
N ILE A 236 -12.24 9.76 16.30
CA ILE A 236 -13.41 10.43 16.91
C ILE A 236 -13.17 10.50 18.42
N ASP A 237 -13.03 11.72 18.93
CA ASP A 237 -12.99 11.96 20.37
C ASP A 237 -14.41 12.28 20.83
N GLY A 238 -15.04 11.36 21.56
CA GLY A 238 -16.39 11.51 22.11
C GLY A 238 -16.47 12.37 23.38
N SER A 239 -15.36 12.96 23.83
CA SER A 239 -15.32 13.76 25.07
C SER A 239 -16.09 15.07 24.95
N VAL A 240 -16.53 15.58 26.10
CA VAL A 240 -17.18 16.91 26.17
C VAL A 240 -16.25 18.00 25.68
N SER A 241 -14.96 17.92 25.99
CA SER A 241 -13.93 18.88 25.56
C SER A 241 -13.80 18.94 24.03
N ALA A 242 -13.92 17.82 23.34
CA ALA A 242 -13.83 17.75 21.89
C ALA A 242 -14.98 18.54 21.20
N ARG A 243 -16.12 18.70 21.84
CA ARG A 243 -17.26 19.47 21.29
C ARG A 243 -16.97 20.97 21.18
N TYR A 244 -16.03 21.48 21.98
CA TYR A 244 -15.64 22.87 22.00
C TYR A 244 -14.31 23.13 21.26
N ALA A 245 -13.63 22.09 20.84
CA ALA A 245 -12.36 22.20 20.13
C ALA A 245 -12.60 22.25 18.61
N HIS A 246 -12.16 23.33 17.99
CA HIS A 246 -12.32 23.53 16.54
C HIS A 246 -10.98 23.72 15.86
N VAL A 247 -10.83 23.08 14.70
CA VAL A 247 -9.65 23.26 13.85
C VAL A 247 -9.75 24.62 13.14
N THR A 248 -8.72 25.44 13.30
CA THR A 248 -8.64 26.74 12.65
C THR A 248 -7.79 26.70 11.37
N PRO A 249 -7.99 27.61 10.41
CA PRO A 249 -7.11 27.75 9.26
C PRO A 249 -5.65 28.01 9.63
N GLY A 250 -5.40 28.67 10.76
CA GLY A 250 -4.06 28.92 11.30
C GLY A 250 -3.34 27.63 11.71
N MET A 251 -4.03 26.75 12.43
CA MET A 251 -3.50 25.43 12.80
C MET A 251 -3.10 24.62 11.56
N ARG A 252 -3.98 24.57 10.55
CA ARG A 252 -3.71 23.85 9.28
C ARG A 252 -2.48 24.42 8.57
N ARG A 253 -2.38 25.75 8.45
CA ARG A 253 -1.21 26.38 7.81
C ARG A 253 0.09 26.06 8.54
N ARG A 254 0.11 26.16 9.88
CA ARG A 254 1.31 25.81 10.69
C ARG A 254 1.74 24.37 10.45
N LEU A 255 0.80 23.42 10.48
CA LEU A 255 1.09 22.01 10.22
C LEU A 255 1.64 21.79 8.80
N MET A 256 1.03 22.40 7.78
CA MET A 256 1.51 22.25 6.40
C MET A 256 2.91 22.82 6.21
N LEU A 257 3.21 23.97 6.81
CA LEU A 257 4.55 24.55 6.79
C LEU A 257 5.56 23.64 7.51
N GLY A 258 5.29 23.21 8.73
CA GLY A 258 6.19 22.35 9.48
C GLY A 258 6.48 21.01 8.80
N LEU A 259 5.45 20.36 8.21
CA LEU A 259 5.64 19.14 7.43
C LEU A 259 6.46 19.38 6.15
N THR A 260 6.32 20.55 5.53
CA THR A 260 7.13 20.93 4.36
C THR A 260 8.59 21.15 4.74
N GLU A 261 8.84 21.85 5.85
CA GLU A 261 10.21 22.05 6.37
C GLU A 261 10.88 20.72 6.72
N GLN A 262 10.15 19.81 7.36
CA GLN A 262 10.68 18.47 7.66
C GLN A 262 11.02 17.69 6.38
N TRP A 263 10.16 17.78 5.36
CA TRP A 263 10.41 17.15 4.06
C TRP A 263 11.65 17.72 3.38
N GLU A 264 11.80 19.05 3.35
CA GLU A 264 12.95 19.71 2.75
C GLU A 264 14.25 19.36 3.48
N SER A 265 14.23 19.38 4.81
CA SER A 265 15.36 18.95 5.65
C SER A 265 15.75 17.49 5.39
N ALA A 266 14.76 16.61 5.21
CA ALA A 266 15.01 15.21 4.88
C ALA A 266 15.63 15.05 3.48
N LEU A 267 15.21 15.86 2.49
CA LEU A 267 15.83 15.88 1.17
C LEU A 267 17.28 16.39 1.23
N ASP A 268 17.55 17.44 2.03
CA ASP A 268 18.90 17.98 2.21
C ASP A 268 19.83 16.94 2.87
N ALA A 269 19.37 16.31 3.94
CA ALA A 269 20.11 15.23 4.58
C ALA A 269 20.34 14.05 3.61
N ARG A 270 19.33 13.68 2.84
CA ARG A 270 19.45 12.62 1.84
C ARG A 270 20.39 12.98 0.70
N LEU A 271 20.38 14.23 0.25
CA LEU A 271 21.28 14.75 -0.78
C LEU A 271 22.73 14.73 -0.30
N ALA A 272 23.00 15.11 0.95
CA ALA A 272 24.32 15.07 1.56
C ALA A 272 24.87 13.64 1.68
N LEU A 273 24.00 12.66 2.00
CA LEU A 273 24.40 11.25 2.09
C LEU A 273 24.66 10.62 0.73
N CYS A 274 23.78 10.86 -0.24
CA CYS A 274 23.88 10.29 -1.58
C CYS A 274 23.00 11.08 -2.55
N PRO A 275 23.59 11.78 -3.53
CA PRO A 275 22.86 12.69 -4.42
C PRO A 275 22.02 12.00 -5.50
N THR A 276 22.13 10.68 -5.62
CA THR A 276 21.39 9.89 -6.61
C THR A 276 20.55 8.81 -5.96
N SER A 277 19.56 8.31 -6.70
CA SER A 277 18.75 7.17 -6.31
C SER A 277 18.36 6.36 -7.56
N PRO A 278 18.33 5.02 -7.51
CA PRO A 278 17.74 4.20 -8.56
C PRO A 278 16.21 4.40 -8.65
N VAL A 279 15.58 4.87 -7.57
CA VAL A 279 14.19 5.28 -7.59
C VAL A 279 14.08 6.62 -8.32
N ARG A 280 13.67 6.59 -9.58
CA ARG A 280 13.68 7.75 -10.49
C ARG A 280 13.03 8.98 -9.88
N VAL A 281 11.85 8.83 -9.27
CA VAL A 281 11.14 9.96 -8.65
C VAL A 281 11.98 10.62 -7.56
N LEU A 282 12.65 9.84 -6.71
CA LEU A 282 13.53 10.38 -5.67
C LEU A 282 14.78 11.02 -6.29
N SER A 283 15.38 10.41 -7.32
CA SER A 283 16.55 10.98 -8.01
C SER A 283 16.22 12.32 -8.65
N ASP A 284 15.03 12.46 -9.24
CA ASP A 284 14.57 13.72 -9.85
C ASP A 284 14.35 14.81 -8.77
N LEU A 285 13.78 14.45 -7.62
CA LEU A 285 13.62 15.37 -6.48
C LEU A 285 14.97 15.83 -5.92
N LEU A 286 15.91 14.92 -5.73
CA LEU A 286 17.26 15.27 -5.24
C LEU A 286 17.99 16.21 -6.23
N ARG A 287 17.86 15.97 -7.52
CA ARG A 287 18.42 16.84 -8.56
C ARG A 287 17.80 18.24 -8.52
N ALA A 288 16.47 18.33 -8.41
CA ALA A 288 15.77 19.60 -8.29
C ALA A 288 16.19 20.35 -7.03
N ARG A 289 16.33 19.66 -5.90
CA ARG A 289 16.81 20.27 -4.63
C ARG A 289 18.23 20.78 -4.75
N ALA A 290 19.13 20.02 -5.37
CA ALA A 290 20.52 20.45 -5.58
C ALA A 290 20.64 21.71 -6.46
N ILE A 291 19.70 21.91 -7.39
CA ILE A 291 19.64 23.14 -8.20
C ILE A 291 19.14 24.32 -7.36
N ALA A 292 18.13 24.11 -6.51
CA ALA A 292 17.55 25.16 -5.67
C ALA A 292 18.51 25.68 -4.57
N LEU A 293 19.52 24.90 -4.20
CA LEU A 293 20.54 25.26 -3.20
C LEU A 293 21.77 25.98 -3.81
N ARG A 294 21.83 26.15 -5.10
CA ARG A 294 22.91 26.89 -5.83
C ARG A 294 22.52 28.34 -6.01
#